data_0337595ee9a8cbc8702803e00c64be74
#
_entry.id   0337595ee9a8cbc8702803e00c64be74
#
_cell.length_a   1.000
_cell.length_b   1.000
_cell.length_c   1.000
_cell.angle_alpha   90.00
_cell.angle_beta   90.00
_cell.angle_gamma   90.00
#
_symmetry.space_group_name_H-M   'P 1'
#
loop_
_entity.id
_entity.type
_entity.pdbx_description
1 polymer ?
#
loop_
_entity_poly.entity_id
_entity_poly.type
_entity_poly.pdbx_seq_one_letter_code
_entity_poly.pdbx_strand_id
1 'polypeptide(L)'
;MMVNTGLDNKYQFENFIEKDGNALAKKGSLAVVENLGLKYNPLYIYGESGSGKTHLLQAIGNKVFENNPEKRVKYISAENLLENELEIQKVRSEEFDLLIVDDIQILGEKDDMIQEKFFNLFNSLHVKDKQIVLSSDSEPDQLKNVQSRLIVRFKWGMTACLTSIE
;
A
#
# COMPACT_ATOMS: atom_id res chain seq x y z
N MET A 1 17.54 0.22 -17.90
CA MET A 1 16.50 1.26 -17.90
C MET A 1 15.90 1.40 -16.52
N MET A 2 15.96 2.60 -15.96
CA MET A 2 15.38 2.84 -14.65
C MET A 2 13.87 2.93 -14.74
N VAL A 3 13.19 2.02 -14.06
CA VAL A 3 11.73 2.10 -13.93
C VAL A 3 11.45 3.16 -12.86
N ASN A 4 10.49 4.06 -13.14
CA ASN A 4 10.05 5.01 -12.13
C ASN A 4 9.30 4.28 -11.03
N THR A 5 9.95 4.06 -9.91
CA THR A 5 9.36 3.34 -8.78
C THR A 5 8.49 4.22 -7.88
N GLY A 6 8.63 5.53 -7.97
CA GLY A 6 7.99 6.46 -7.04
C GLY A 6 8.65 6.47 -5.67
N LEU A 7 9.72 5.73 -5.48
CA LEU A 7 10.40 5.61 -4.19
C LEU A 7 11.38 6.74 -3.95
N ASP A 8 11.44 7.16 -2.68
CA ASP A 8 12.40 8.15 -2.19
C ASP A 8 13.27 7.44 -1.15
N ASN A 9 14.56 7.30 -1.44
CA ASN A 9 15.45 6.49 -0.61
C ASN A 9 15.79 7.12 0.76
N LYS A 10 15.32 8.32 1.04
CA LYS A 10 15.47 8.89 2.39
C LYS A 10 14.63 8.16 3.43
N TYR A 11 13.59 7.43 3.00
CA TYR A 11 12.70 6.69 3.91
C TYR A 11 13.16 5.24 4.04
N GLN A 12 13.80 4.94 5.16
CA GLN A 12 14.34 3.60 5.43
C GLN A 12 13.80 3.10 6.77
N PHE A 13 13.82 1.79 7.00
CA PHE A 13 13.47 1.23 8.31
C PHE A 13 14.45 1.72 9.39
N GLU A 14 15.71 1.86 9.04
CA GLU A 14 16.76 2.28 9.97
C GLU A 14 16.51 3.65 10.57
N ASN A 15 15.88 4.56 9.82
CA ASN A 15 15.55 5.90 10.34
C ASN A 15 14.09 6.09 10.70
N PHE A 16 13.31 4.99 10.72
CA PHE A 16 11.95 4.99 11.23
C PHE A 16 11.99 4.81 12.74
N ILE A 17 11.53 5.81 13.47
CA ILE A 17 11.62 5.79 14.94
C ILE A 17 10.50 4.90 15.50
N GLU A 18 10.87 3.75 16.04
CA GLU A 18 9.90 2.84 16.62
C GLU A 18 9.42 3.32 17.99
N LYS A 19 8.10 3.27 18.17
CA LYS A 19 7.41 3.63 19.41
C LYS A 19 6.32 2.60 19.65
N ASP A 20 5.73 2.59 20.84
CA ASP A 20 4.66 1.64 21.16
C ASP A 20 3.50 1.72 20.17
N GLY A 21 3.17 2.92 19.72
CA GLY A 21 2.03 3.13 18.81
C GLY A 21 2.27 2.69 17.36
N ASN A 22 3.50 2.30 17.00
CA ASN A 22 3.81 1.89 15.63
C ASN A 22 4.62 0.59 15.51
N ALA A 23 4.95 -0.02 16.64
CA ALA A 23 5.80 -1.23 16.66
C ALA A 23 5.16 -2.39 15.90
N LEU A 24 3.87 -2.60 16.06
CA LEU A 24 3.17 -3.67 15.36
C LEU A 24 3.15 -3.45 13.84
N ALA A 25 2.91 -2.22 13.41
CA ALA A 25 2.91 -1.89 11.99
C ALA A 25 4.30 -2.09 11.38
N LYS A 26 5.35 -1.70 12.10
CA LYS A 26 6.73 -1.93 11.65
C LYS A 26 7.03 -3.42 11.54
N LYS A 27 6.62 -4.20 12.53
CA LYS A 27 6.83 -5.65 12.53
C LYS A 27 6.12 -6.32 11.35
N GLY A 28 4.87 -5.95 11.09
CA GLY A 28 4.12 -6.45 9.95
C GLY A 28 4.76 -6.08 8.63
N SER A 29 5.28 -4.86 8.54
CA SER A 29 5.98 -4.38 7.36
C SER A 29 7.25 -5.19 7.05
N LEU A 30 8.03 -5.48 8.08
CA LEU A 30 9.23 -6.31 7.93
C LEU A 30 8.86 -7.74 7.52
N ALA A 31 7.77 -8.29 8.06
CA ALA A 31 7.29 -9.61 7.68
C ALA A 31 6.88 -9.65 6.20
N VAL A 32 6.27 -8.59 5.69
CA VAL A 32 5.90 -8.48 4.27
C VAL A 32 7.16 -8.46 3.39
N VAL A 33 8.17 -7.71 3.80
CA VAL A 33 9.43 -7.65 3.05
C VAL A 33 10.06 -9.03 2.92
N GLU A 34 10.03 -9.82 3.99
CA GLU A 34 10.63 -11.16 3.99
C GLU A 34 9.80 -12.21 3.28
N ASN A 35 8.47 -12.00 3.16
CA ASN A 35 7.53 -12.99 2.65
C ASN A 35 6.62 -12.39 1.57
N LEU A 36 7.21 -11.69 0.61
CA LEU A 36 6.48 -10.90 -0.38
C LEU A 36 5.42 -11.74 -1.11
N GLY A 37 4.17 -11.30 -1.05
CA GLY A 37 3.04 -11.95 -1.68
C GLY A 37 2.51 -13.18 -0.94
N LEU A 38 3.23 -13.66 0.07
CA LEU A 38 2.91 -14.92 0.77
C LEU A 38 2.36 -14.73 2.18
N LYS A 39 2.51 -13.53 2.74
CA LYS A 39 2.07 -13.26 4.11
C LYS A 39 1.57 -11.83 4.21
N TYR A 40 0.38 -11.64 4.83
CA TYR A 40 -0.23 -10.32 5.03
C TYR A 40 -0.46 -9.59 3.70
N ASN A 41 -1.24 -10.19 2.83
CA ASN A 41 -1.56 -9.57 1.53
C ASN A 41 -3.07 -9.34 1.40
N PRO A 42 -3.55 -8.10 1.44
CA PRO A 42 -2.76 -6.87 1.52
C PRO A 42 -2.29 -6.55 2.94
N LEU A 43 -1.27 -5.72 3.06
CA LEU A 43 -0.94 -5.05 4.30
C LEU A 43 -1.60 -3.68 4.27
N TYR A 44 -2.46 -3.41 5.24
CA TYR A 44 -3.22 -2.17 5.32
C TYR A 44 -2.79 -1.42 6.58
N ILE A 45 -2.18 -0.25 6.40
CA ILE A 45 -1.66 0.55 7.50
C ILE A 45 -2.47 1.83 7.58
N TYR A 46 -3.03 2.13 8.76
CA TYR A 46 -3.82 3.33 8.92
C TYR A 46 -3.38 4.14 10.12
N GLY A 47 -3.68 5.43 10.07
CA GLY A 47 -3.32 6.36 11.15
C GLY A 47 -3.55 7.79 10.71
N GLU A 48 -3.47 8.70 11.65
CA GLU A 48 -3.67 10.12 11.38
C GLU A 48 -2.56 10.66 10.47
N SER A 49 -2.84 11.82 9.86
CA SER A 49 -1.84 12.54 9.09
C SER A 49 -0.61 12.84 9.98
N GLY A 50 0.57 12.61 9.46
CA GLY A 50 1.81 12.82 10.21
C GLY A 50 2.21 11.69 11.14
N SER A 51 1.50 10.55 11.11
CA SER A 51 1.83 9.40 11.96
C SER A 51 3.01 8.56 11.45
N GLY A 52 3.50 8.82 10.23
CA GLY A 52 4.62 8.08 9.66
C GLY A 52 4.23 7.03 8.64
N LYS A 53 2.99 7.05 8.15
CA LYS A 53 2.52 6.07 7.17
C LYS A 53 3.37 6.07 5.90
N THR A 54 3.57 7.23 5.32
CA THR A 54 4.35 7.36 4.08
C THR A 54 5.78 6.87 4.29
N HIS A 55 6.39 7.21 5.41
CA HIS A 55 7.73 6.74 5.74
C HIS A 55 7.78 5.20 5.73
N LEU A 56 6.83 4.57 6.41
CA LEU A 56 6.81 3.11 6.53
C LEU A 56 6.54 2.44 5.18
N LEU A 57 5.60 2.96 4.40
CA LEU A 57 5.30 2.43 3.07
C LEU A 57 6.51 2.54 2.13
N GLN A 58 7.16 3.69 2.14
CA GLN A 58 8.37 3.91 1.35
C GLN A 58 9.51 2.99 1.80
N ALA A 59 9.64 2.78 3.11
CA ALA A 59 10.68 1.90 3.65
C ALA A 59 10.48 0.46 3.19
N ILE A 60 9.24 -0.01 3.12
CA ILE A 60 8.92 -1.34 2.59
C ILE A 60 9.44 -1.46 1.15
N GLY A 61 9.08 -0.51 0.31
CA GLY A 61 9.49 -0.52 -1.09
C GLY A 61 11.00 -0.47 -1.26
N ASN A 62 11.65 0.40 -0.50
CA ASN A 62 13.10 0.55 -0.55
C ASN A 62 13.81 -0.74 -0.13
N LYS A 63 13.31 -1.40 0.92
CA LYS A 63 13.93 -2.63 1.41
C LYS A 63 13.74 -3.79 0.44
N VAL A 64 12.56 -3.93 -0.16
CA VAL A 64 12.31 -4.95 -1.17
C VAL A 64 13.26 -4.76 -2.36
N PHE A 65 13.38 -3.52 -2.83
CA PHE A 65 14.27 -3.20 -3.95
C PHE A 65 15.73 -3.47 -3.60
N GLU A 66 16.14 -3.11 -2.39
CA GLU A 66 17.52 -3.36 -1.92
C GLU A 66 17.83 -4.85 -1.85
N ASN A 67 16.89 -5.63 -1.30
CA ASN A 67 17.07 -7.08 -1.14
C ASN A 67 17.08 -7.82 -2.49
N ASN A 68 16.31 -7.33 -3.45
CA ASN A 68 16.20 -7.95 -4.76
C ASN A 68 15.90 -6.90 -5.84
N PRO A 69 16.95 -6.32 -6.46
CA PRO A 69 16.77 -5.28 -7.48
C PRO A 69 15.98 -5.71 -8.72
N GLU A 70 15.77 -7.03 -8.90
CA GLU A 70 14.99 -7.55 -10.03
C GLU A 70 13.49 -7.44 -9.77
N LYS A 71 13.06 -7.29 -8.52
CA LYS A 71 11.65 -7.12 -8.20
C LYS A 71 11.14 -5.77 -8.72
N ARG A 72 9.96 -5.82 -9.29
CA ARG A 72 9.31 -4.61 -9.82
C ARG A 72 8.45 -4.01 -8.72
N VAL A 73 8.87 -2.84 -8.24
CA VAL A 73 8.22 -2.14 -7.13
C VAL A 73 7.63 -0.83 -7.62
N LYS A 74 6.40 -0.54 -7.22
CA LYS A 74 5.77 0.74 -7.51
C LYS A 74 5.14 1.32 -6.25
N TYR A 75 5.54 2.55 -5.93
CA TYR A 75 4.86 3.39 -4.96
C TYR A 75 4.09 4.48 -5.71
N ILE A 76 2.83 4.65 -5.40
CA ILE A 76 2.00 5.68 -6.02
C ILE A 76 0.95 6.13 -5.00
N SER A 77 0.62 7.43 -5.01
CA SER A 77 -0.48 7.91 -4.20
C SER A 77 -1.81 7.52 -4.85
N ALA A 78 -2.84 7.30 -4.03
CA ALA A 78 -4.17 7.03 -4.57
C ALA A 78 -4.69 8.19 -5.42
N GLU A 79 -4.34 9.43 -5.03
CA GLU A 79 -4.70 10.60 -5.82
C GLU A 79 -4.22 10.48 -7.27
N ASN A 80 -2.97 10.07 -7.46
CA ASN A 80 -2.41 9.90 -8.80
C ASN A 80 -2.93 8.65 -9.50
N LEU A 81 -3.00 7.54 -8.80
CA LEU A 81 -3.47 6.27 -9.38
C LEU A 81 -4.91 6.35 -9.85
N LEU A 82 -5.77 7.00 -9.05
CA LEU A 82 -7.21 7.04 -9.28
C LEU A 82 -7.65 8.30 -10.04
N GLU A 83 -6.71 9.04 -10.59
CA GLU A 83 -7.01 10.25 -11.34
C GLU A 83 -7.91 9.95 -12.54
N ASN A 84 -7.62 8.85 -13.24
CA ASN A 84 -8.43 8.40 -14.36
C ASN A 84 -8.18 6.92 -14.63
N GLU A 85 -9.03 6.34 -15.48
CA GLU A 85 -8.96 4.93 -15.85
C GLU A 85 -7.63 4.55 -16.49
N LEU A 86 -7.04 5.44 -17.28
CA LEU A 86 -5.79 5.16 -17.99
C LEU A 86 -4.63 4.92 -17.00
N GLU A 87 -4.58 5.68 -15.92
CA GLU A 87 -3.53 5.50 -14.91
C GLU A 87 -3.62 4.13 -14.26
N ILE A 88 -4.83 3.69 -13.92
CA ILE A 88 -5.06 2.37 -13.34
C ILE A 88 -4.63 1.27 -14.31
N GLN A 89 -5.03 1.42 -15.58
CA GLN A 89 -4.70 0.44 -16.61
C GLN A 89 -3.20 0.36 -16.87
N LYS A 90 -2.52 1.50 -16.83
CA LYS A 90 -1.08 1.57 -17.00
C LYS A 90 -0.37 0.79 -15.90
N VAL A 91 -0.76 0.99 -14.65
CA VAL A 91 -0.18 0.27 -13.51
C VAL A 91 -0.45 -1.24 -13.66
N ARG A 92 -1.67 -1.59 -14.04
CA ARG A 92 -2.05 -2.99 -14.22
C ARG A 92 -1.19 -3.67 -15.29
N SER A 93 -0.91 -2.99 -16.40
CA SER A 93 -0.15 -3.55 -17.51
C SER A 93 1.33 -3.76 -17.19
N GLU A 94 1.87 -3.06 -16.22
CA GLU A 94 3.29 -3.15 -15.85
C GLU A 94 3.61 -4.35 -14.96
N GLU A 95 2.61 -5.03 -14.42
CA GLU A 95 2.74 -6.27 -13.66
C GLU A 95 3.79 -6.19 -12.53
N PHE A 96 3.59 -5.26 -11.59
CA PHE A 96 4.48 -5.09 -10.46
C PHE A 96 4.43 -6.28 -9.50
N ASP A 97 5.57 -6.60 -8.87
CA ASP A 97 5.65 -7.60 -7.80
C ASP A 97 5.16 -7.03 -6.47
N LEU A 98 5.32 -5.74 -6.28
CA LEU A 98 4.86 -5.00 -5.10
C LEU A 98 4.24 -3.69 -5.55
N LEU A 99 2.96 -3.51 -5.24
CA LEU A 99 2.26 -2.25 -5.46
C LEU A 99 1.92 -1.62 -4.12
N ILE A 100 2.39 -0.41 -3.90
CA ILE A 100 2.15 0.37 -2.69
C ILE A 100 1.29 1.57 -3.07
N VAL A 101 0.09 1.67 -2.48
CA VAL A 101 -0.82 2.79 -2.74
C VAL A 101 -1.04 3.55 -1.44
N ASP A 102 -0.62 4.81 -1.44
CA ASP A 102 -0.73 5.68 -0.28
C ASP A 102 -2.07 6.43 -0.30
N ASP A 103 -2.69 6.58 0.87
CA ASP A 103 -3.93 7.35 1.04
C ASP A 103 -5.13 6.79 0.28
N ILE A 104 -5.41 5.50 0.47
CA ILE A 104 -6.47 4.80 -0.25
C ILE A 104 -7.89 5.30 0.09
N GLN A 105 -8.06 6.07 1.17
CA GLN A 105 -9.36 6.66 1.52
C GLN A 105 -9.91 7.57 0.40
N ILE A 106 -9.03 8.02 -0.49
CA ILE A 106 -9.43 8.81 -1.68
C ILE A 106 -10.44 8.07 -2.56
N LEU A 107 -10.46 6.73 -2.51
CA LEU A 107 -11.47 5.95 -3.25
C LEU A 107 -12.89 6.44 -2.99
N GLY A 108 -13.18 6.89 -1.77
CA GLY A 108 -14.53 7.37 -1.41
C GLY A 108 -14.94 8.64 -2.14
N GLU A 109 -14.00 9.34 -2.77
CA GLU A 109 -14.28 10.53 -3.58
C GLU A 109 -14.44 10.21 -5.06
N LYS A 110 -14.29 8.92 -5.44
CA LYS A 110 -14.34 8.49 -6.83
C LYS A 110 -15.66 7.80 -7.14
N ASP A 111 -16.05 7.86 -8.42
CA ASP A 111 -17.27 7.22 -8.87
C ASP A 111 -17.14 5.69 -8.90
N ASP A 112 -18.27 5.03 -9.16
CA ASP A 112 -18.31 3.57 -9.17
C ASP A 112 -17.41 2.95 -10.22
N MET A 113 -17.24 3.61 -11.36
CA MET A 113 -16.39 3.11 -12.42
C MET A 113 -14.93 3.05 -12.00
N ILE A 114 -14.42 4.11 -11.37
CA ILE A 114 -13.04 4.14 -10.91
C ILE A 114 -12.85 3.11 -9.79
N GLN A 115 -13.80 2.98 -8.88
CA GLN A 115 -13.72 1.97 -7.82
C GLN A 115 -13.70 0.56 -8.40
N GLU A 116 -14.51 0.30 -9.43
CA GLU A 116 -14.51 -0.99 -10.12
C GLU A 116 -13.17 -1.27 -10.80
N LYS A 117 -12.57 -0.28 -11.46
CA LYS A 117 -11.27 -0.44 -12.11
C LYS A 117 -10.18 -0.75 -11.08
N PHE A 118 -10.21 -0.08 -9.94
CA PHE A 118 -9.28 -0.38 -8.85
C PHE A 118 -9.51 -1.80 -8.31
N PHE A 119 -10.76 -2.19 -8.13
CA PHE A 119 -11.13 -3.53 -7.70
C PHE A 119 -10.52 -4.59 -8.64
N ASN A 120 -10.62 -4.37 -9.94
CA ASN A 120 -10.06 -5.28 -10.94
C ASN A 120 -8.52 -5.33 -10.86
N LEU A 121 -7.89 -4.18 -10.65
CA LEU A 121 -6.44 -4.12 -10.44
C LEU A 121 -6.03 -4.94 -9.21
N PHE A 122 -6.72 -4.71 -8.09
CA PHE A 122 -6.46 -5.41 -6.85
C PHE A 122 -6.54 -6.93 -7.05
N ASN A 123 -7.64 -7.40 -7.64
CA ASN A 123 -7.85 -8.82 -7.87
C ASN A 123 -6.80 -9.41 -8.81
N SER A 124 -6.42 -8.68 -9.85
CA SER A 124 -5.40 -9.11 -10.79
C SER A 124 -4.07 -9.37 -10.11
N LEU A 125 -3.69 -8.51 -9.18
CA LEU A 125 -2.45 -8.66 -8.41
C LEU A 125 -2.57 -9.77 -7.37
N HIS A 126 -3.67 -9.78 -6.64
CA HIS A 126 -3.87 -10.71 -5.53
C HIS A 126 -3.90 -12.17 -6.00
N VAL A 127 -4.56 -12.45 -7.13
CA VAL A 127 -4.66 -13.80 -7.67
C VAL A 127 -3.31 -14.35 -8.13
N LYS A 128 -2.38 -13.47 -8.45
CA LYS A 128 -1.02 -13.84 -8.86
C LYS A 128 -0.01 -13.80 -7.71
N ASP A 129 -0.51 -13.68 -6.49
CA ASP A 129 0.32 -13.57 -5.28
C ASP A 129 1.30 -12.39 -5.32
N LYS A 130 0.90 -11.31 -6.00
CA LYS A 130 1.66 -10.07 -5.96
C LYS A 130 1.30 -9.31 -4.69
N GLN A 131 2.27 -8.69 -4.06
CA GLN A 131 2.06 -7.99 -2.79
C GLN A 131 1.40 -6.64 -2.99
N ILE A 132 0.40 -6.37 -2.19
CA ILE A 132 -0.28 -5.07 -2.14
C ILE A 132 -0.09 -4.50 -0.74
N VAL A 133 0.31 -3.22 -0.67
CA VAL A 133 0.43 -2.47 0.57
C VAL A 133 -0.37 -1.19 0.42
N LEU A 134 -1.22 -0.90 1.38
CA LEU A 134 -2.12 0.25 1.33
C LEU A 134 -1.97 1.07 2.60
N SER A 135 -2.16 2.38 2.49
CA SER A 135 -2.32 3.22 3.68
C SER A 135 -3.64 3.96 3.63
N SER A 136 -4.10 4.39 4.79
CA SER A 136 -5.34 5.16 4.92
C SER A 136 -5.30 6.01 6.20
N ASP A 137 -6.20 7.00 6.26
CA ASP A 137 -6.42 7.76 7.49
C ASP A 137 -7.37 7.05 8.46
N SER A 138 -7.97 5.94 8.04
CA SER A 138 -8.94 5.22 8.87
C SER A 138 -8.88 3.72 8.60
N GLU A 139 -9.37 2.93 9.56
CA GLU A 139 -9.46 1.49 9.37
C GLU A 139 -10.48 1.15 8.28
N PRO A 140 -10.41 -0.05 7.69
CA PRO A 140 -11.24 -0.39 6.52
C PRO A 140 -12.74 -0.19 6.75
N ASP A 141 -13.25 -0.59 7.92
CA ASP A 141 -14.69 -0.47 8.23
C ASP A 141 -15.14 0.98 8.39
N GLN A 142 -14.22 1.93 8.56
CA GLN A 142 -14.52 3.34 8.71
C GLN A 142 -14.43 4.11 7.39
N LEU A 143 -14.04 3.46 6.31
CA LEU A 143 -13.96 4.11 5.00
C LEU A 143 -15.35 4.53 4.53
N LYS A 144 -15.47 5.78 4.07
CA LYS A 144 -16.73 6.35 3.61
C LYS A 144 -16.85 6.25 2.10
N ASN A 145 -18.04 5.87 1.62
CA ASN A 145 -18.36 5.82 0.20
C ASN A 145 -17.45 4.88 -0.62
N VAL A 146 -16.86 3.90 0.03
CA VAL A 146 -16.06 2.88 -0.64
C VAL A 146 -16.92 1.62 -0.73
N GLN A 147 -16.90 0.98 -1.89
CA GLN A 147 -17.70 -0.22 -2.14
C GLN A 147 -17.36 -1.33 -1.14
N SER A 148 -18.39 -2.00 -0.65
CA SER A 148 -18.25 -3.05 0.38
C SER A 148 -17.27 -4.15 -0.01
N ARG A 149 -17.27 -4.55 -1.27
CA ARG A 149 -16.36 -5.59 -1.76
C ARG A 149 -14.89 -5.20 -1.65
N LEU A 150 -14.59 -3.90 -1.77
CA LEU A 150 -13.22 -3.40 -1.57
C LEU A 150 -12.85 -3.44 -0.10
N ILE A 151 -13.76 -3.00 0.77
CA ILE A 151 -13.54 -3.03 2.22
C ILE A 151 -13.23 -4.45 2.69
N VAL A 152 -13.98 -5.43 2.22
CA VAL A 152 -13.75 -6.84 2.55
C VAL A 152 -12.33 -7.26 2.16
N ARG A 153 -11.89 -6.89 0.97
CA ARG A 153 -10.57 -7.26 0.47
C ARG A 153 -9.44 -6.58 1.25
N PHE A 154 -9.65 -5.33 1.67
CA PHE A 154 -8.64 -4.63 2.46
C PHE A 154 -8.37 -5.33 3.80
N LYS A 155 -9.33 -6.12 4.27
CA LYS A 155 -9.22 -6.86 5.54
C LYS A 155 -8.66 -8.27 5.37
N TRP A 156 -8.36 -8.70 4.14
CA TRP A 156 -7.92 -10.07 3.89
C TRP A 156 -6.55 -10.42 4.48
N GLY A 157 -5.67 -9.44 4.56
CA GLY A 157 -4.34 -9.65 5.13
C GLY A 157 -4.24 -9.06 6.53
N MET A 158 -3.22 -8.24 6.76
CA MET A 158 -3.00 -7.60 8.05
C MET A 158 -3.45 -6.15 8.03
N THR A 159 -4.14 -5.73 9.08
CA THR A 159 -4.49 -4.34 9.32
C THR A 159 -3.75 -3.86 10.56
N ALA A 160 -2.98 -2.79 10.44
CA ALA A 160 -2.18 -2.26 11.54
C ALA A 160 -2.34 -0.75 11.66
N CYS A 161 -2.40 -0.28 12.90
CA CYS A 161 -2.55 1.14 13.20
C CYS A 161 -1.20 1.79 13.49
N LEU A 162 -1.00 2.99 12.97
CA LEU A 162 0.09 3.88 13.36
C LEU A 162 -0.48 5.02 14.18
N THR A 163 -0.06 5.13 15.43
CA THR A 163 -0.42 6.27 16.25
C THR A 163 0.82 7.13 16.49
N SER A 164 0.61 8.44 16.59
CA SER A 164 1.70 9.38 16.88
C SER A 164 1.85 9.61 18.38
N ILE A 165 1.48 8.62 19.19
CA ILE A 165 1.59 8.69 20.63
C ILE A 165 3.06 8.64 21.03
N GLU A 166 3.46 9.59 21.80
CA GLU A 166 4.82 9.69 22.32
C GLU A 166 5.00 8.89 23.60
#